data_030cd868b1801545e6c306109fa9ed8b
#
_entry.id   030cd868b1801545e6c306109fa9ed8b
#
_cell.length_a   1.000
_cell.length_b   1.000
_cell.length_c   1.000
_cell.angle_alpha   90.00
_cell.angle_beta   90.00
_cell.angle_gamma   90.00
#
_symmetry.space_group_name_H-M   'P 1'
#
loop_
_entity.id
_entity.type
_entity.pdbx_description
1 polymer ?
#
loop_
_entity_poly.entity_id
_entity_poly.type
_entity_poly.pdbx_seq_one_letter_code
_entity_poly.pdbx_strand_id
1 'polypeptide(L)'
;MSLPIIQIQHLNKTFGTGEAAVHALEDINLEVQAGEIFGIIGLSGAGKSTLVRCMNLLERPTSGSVVVDGKDMTKLSVKELRKARKDISMIFQSFNLLMQRTALDNICFPLELVGTPRAKAVARAKELLDLVGLGNRAGAYPAQLSGGQKQRVAIARALATDPKVLLCDEATSALDPTTTLSILDLLKELNQKLGVTVVVITHQMNVIEEICHRVAILDHGVVAEQDTVEEIFSNPKTDIGRQLVYPNGVRIDQLPPAQVIRVAFNGGSSYEPLIASLAIDCGVKVNILGADTRNMDGKAFGTMLLGLPEDPGDAAK
;
A
#
# COMPACT_ATOMS: atom_id res chain seq x y z
N MET A 1 -4.75 16.91 -17.90
CA MET A 1 -4.30 15.96 -16.87
C MET A 1 -3.69 16.76 -15.73
N SER A 2 -4.07 16.52 -14.49
CA SER A 2 -3.44 17.16 -13.33
C SER A 2 -2.00 16.63 -13.18
N LEU A 3 -1.07 17.50 -12.75
CA LEU A 3 0.30 17.07 -12.45
C LEU A 3 0.28 16.10 -11.26
N PRO A 4 1.10 15.03 -11.28
CA PRO A 4 1.22 14.12 -10.16
C PRO A 4 1.75 14.85 -8.91
N ILE A 5 1.25 14.49 -7.74
CA ILE A 5 1.72 15.09 -6.48
C ILE A 5 3.10 14.54 -6.07
N ILE A 6 3.38 13.28 -6.41
CA ILE A 6 4.72 12.68 -6.28
C ILE A 6 5.15 12.21 -7.67
N GLN A 7 6.36 12.57 -8.07
CA GLN A 7 6.99 12.07 -9.28
C GLN A 7 8.43 11.66 -8.98
N ILE A 8 8.76 10.42 -9.28
CA ILE A 8 10.08 9.83 -9.13
C ILE A 8 10.59 9.52 -10.53
N GLN A 9 11.81 9.98 -10.85
CA GLN A 9 12.40 9.81 -12.17
C GLN A 9 13.83 9.29 -12.05
N HIS A 10 14.09 8.15 -12.67
CA HIS A 10 15.40 7.50 -12.77
C HIS A 10 16.12 7.38 -11.41
N LEU A 11 15.35 7.11 -10.35
CA LEU A 11 15.87 7.08 -8.99
C LEU A 11 16.67 5.81 -8.75
N ASN A 12 17.91 5.99 -8.33
CA ASN A 12 18.82 4.93 -7.93
C ASN A 12 19.27 5.12 -6.48
N LYS A 13 19.41 4.03 -5.73
CA LYS A 13 19.99 4.05 -4.39
C LYS A 13 20.93 2.88 -4.21
N THR A 14 22.20 3.21 -3.99
CA THR A 14 23.24 2.26 -3.63
C THR A 14 23.77 2.58 -2.23
N PHE A 15 23.91 1.57 -1.39
CA PHE A 15 24.57 1.64 -0.09
C PHE A 15 25.96 1.03 -0.18
N GLY A 16 26.92 1.62 0.51
CA GLY A 16 28.31 1.18 0.48
C GLY A 16 29.06 1.60 -0.80
N THR A 17 30.28 1.11 -0.95
CA THR A 17 31.16 1.39 -2.09
C THR A 17 31.99 0.14 -2.45
N GLY A 18 32.47 0.05 -3.69
CA GLY A 18 33.29 -1.07 -4.16
C GLY A 18 32.52 -2.40 -4.17
N GLU A 19 33.19 -3.49 -3.85
CA GLU A 19 32.61 -4.86 -3.88
C GLU A 19 31.50 -5.08 -2.83
N ALA A 20 31.44 -4.24 -1.79
CA ALA A 20 30.38 -4.29 -0.77
C ALA A 20 29.17 -3.41 -1.10
N ALA A 21 29.09 -2.84 -2.31
CA ALA A 21 27.98 -2.01 -2.73
C ALA A 21 26.68 -2.83 -2.86
N VAL A 22 25.61 -2.36 -2.24
CA VAL A 22 24.26 -2.96 -2.35
C VAL A 22 23.37 -2.00 -3.14
N HIS A 23 22.93 -2.42 -4.32
CA HIS A 23 21.97 -1.70 -5.15
C HIS A 23 20.57 -1.94 -4.60
N ALA A 24 20.06 -1.02 -3.80
CA ALA A 24 18.77 -1.16 -3.14
C ALA A 24 17.61 -0.70 -4.03
N LEU A 25 17.86 0.25 -4.93
CA LEU A 25 16.90 0.73 -5.93
C LEU A 25 17.63 1.00 -7.23
N GLU A 26 17.02 0.63 -8.35
CA GLU A 26 17.56 0.78 -9.68
C GLU A 26 16.49 1.30 -10.65
N ASP A 27 16.77 2.45 -11.27
CA ASP A 27 15.95 3.13 -12.27
C ASP A 27 14.45 3.22 -11.93
N ILE A 28 14.14 3.57 -10.70
CA ILE A 28 12.74 3.70 -10.27
C ILE A 28 12.08 4.90 -10.95
N ASN A 29 11.00 4.63 -11.67
CA ASN A 29 10.12 5.62 -12.27
C ASN A 29 8.69 5.40 -11.75
N LEU A 30 8.08 6.42 -11.09
CA LEU A 30 6.80 6.26 -10.41
C LEU A 30 6.08 7.60 -10.29
N GLU A 31 4.75 7.58 -10.48
CA GLU A 31 3.89 8.75 -10.32
C GLU A 31 2.69 8.43 -9.44
N VAL A 32 2.44 9.32 -8.47
CA VAL A 32 1.27 9.26 -7.57
C VAL A 32 0.41 10.50 -7.82
N GLN A 33 -0.87 10.31 -8.06
CA GLN A 33 -1.80 11.40 -8.31
C GLN A 33 -2.27 12.04 -7.00
N ALA A 34 -2.67 13.32 -7.05
CA ALA A 34 -3.20 13.99 -5.87
C ALA A 34 -4.52 13.35 -5.42
N GLY A 35 -4.63 13.08 -4.11
CA GLY A 35 -5.85 12.52 -3.50
C GLY A 35 -6.03 11.02 -3.70
N GLU A 36 -5.11 10.31 -4.38
CA GLU A 36 -5.19 8.85 -4.46
C GLU A 36 -4.61 8.15 -3.24
N ILE A 37 -5.03 6.90 -3.03
CA ILE A 37 -4.34 5.95 -2.15
C ILE A 37 -3.55 5.02 -3.06
N PHE A 38 -2.22 5.14 -3.00
CA PHE A 38 -1.29 4.41 -3.85
C PHE A 38 -0.55 3.33 -3.05
N GLY A 39 -0.54 2.11 -3.55
CA GLY A 39 0.14 0.97 -2.94
C GLY A 39 1.56 0.74 -3.47
N ILE A 40 2.48 0.35 -2.62
CA ILE A 40 3.79 -0.20 -2.99
C ILE A 40 3.93 -1.55 -2.29
N ILE A 41 3.96 -2.62 -3.08
CA ILE A 41 4.05 -3.98 -2.56
C ILE A 41 5.29 -4.69 -3.11
N GLY A 42 5.74 -5.73 -2.42
CA GLY A 42 6.84 -6.59 -2.83
C GLY A 42 7.31 -7.46 -1.67
N LEU A 43 8.14 -8.44 -1.96
CA LEU A 43 8.68 -9.34 -0.94
C LEU A 43 9.62 -8.60 0.04
N SER A 44 9.99 -9.29 1.13
CA SER A 44 11.00 -8.76 2.06
C SER A 44 12.32 -8.51 1.30
N GLY A 45 12.96 -7.38 1.54
CA GLY A 45 14.19 -7.01 0.85
C GLY A 45 14.02 -6.39 -0.55
N ALA A 46 12.80 -6.28 -1.09
CA ALA A 46 12.56 -5.71 -2.43
C ALA A 46 12.92 -4.21 -2.58
N GLY A 47 13.27 -3.50 -1.49
CA GLY A 47 13.63 -2.08 -1.51
C GLY A 47 12.53 -1.10 -1.09
N LYS A 48 11.34 -1.59 -0.69
CA LYS A 48 10.15 -0.76 -0.36
C LYS A 48 10.42 0.34 0.66
N SER A 49 10.97 -0.01 1.83
CA SER A 49 11.28 0.99 2.88
C SER A 49 12.39 1.95 2.45
N THR A 50 13.31 1.52 1.60
CA THR A 50 14.32 2.42 1.01
C THR A 50 13.65 3.42 0.08
N LEU A 51 12.70 2.98 -0.75
CA LEU A 51 11.97 3.84 -1.68
C LEU A 51 11.19 4.92 -0.93
N VAL A 52 10.40 4.55 0.09
CA VAL A 52 9.63 5.54 0.86
C VAL A 52 10.52 6.52 1.63
N ARG A 53 11.67 6.06 2.13
CA ARG A 53 12.65 6.96 2.76
C ARG A 53 13.31 7.90 1.75
N CYS A 54 13.47 7.49 0.49
CA CYS A 54 13.88 8.37 -0.58
C CYS A 54 12.79 9.39 -0.94
N MET A 55 11.50 9.01 -0.96
CA MET A 55 10.39 9.94 -1.19
C MET A 55 10.39 11.11 -0.20
N ASN A 56 10.71 10.85 1.06
CA ASN A 56 10.80 11.87 2.12
C ASN A 56 12.24 12.40 2.32
N LEU A 57 13.19 12.01 1.46
CA LEU A 57 14.62 12.33 1.60
C LEU A 57 15.22 12.00 2.99
N LEU A 58 14.63 11.07 3.75
CA LEU A 58 15.29 10.49 4.93
C LEU A 58 16.52 9.71 4.49
N GLU A 59 16.46 9.09 3.31
CA GLU A 59 17.60 8.58 2.55
C GLU A 59 17.76 9.41 1.28
N ARG A 60 18.95 9.94 1.04
CA ARG A 60 19.23 10.60 -0.23
C ARG A 60 19.47 9.57 -1.33
N PRO A 61 18.79 9.68 -2.49
CA PRO A 61 19.11 8.84 -3.63
C PRO A 61 20.56 9.07 -4.10
N THR A 62 21.14 8.05 -4.73
CA THR A 62 22.47 8.14 -5.36
C THR A 62 22.39 8.94 -6.64
N SER A 63 21.30 8.78 -7.41
CA SER A 63 20.98 9.56 -8.61
C SER A 63 19.47 9.60 -8.83
N GLY A 64 19.04 10.38 -9.83
CA GLY A 64 17.64 10.60 -10.14
C GLY A 64 17.02 11.74 -9.33
N SER A 65 15.70 11.90 -9.43
CA SER A 65 14.97 12.98 -8.77
C SER A 65 13.70 12.49 -8.07
N VAL A 66 13.31 13.23 -7.03
CA VAL A 66 12.04 13.08 -6.30
C VAL A 66 11.38 14.44 -6.26
N VAL A 67 10.28 14.58 -6.98
CA VAL A 67 9.48 15.80 -7.01
C VAL A 67 8.22 15.57 -6.18
N VAL A 68 7.94 16.46 -5.23
CA VAL A 68 6.71 16.43 -4.42
C VAL A 68 6.07 17.80 -4.47
N ASP A 69 4.79 17.84 -4.81
CA ASP A 69 4.02 19.09 -4.97
C ASP A 69 4.77 20.11 -5.85
N GLY A 70 5.32 19.63 -6.98
CA GLY A 70 6.09 20.43 -7.93
C GLY A 70 7.49 20.86 -7.48
N LYS A 71 7.97 20.43 -6.29
CA LYS A 71 9.29 20.78 -5.75
C LYS A 71 10.23 19.58 -5.86
N ASP A 72 11.36 19.74 -6.54
CA ASP A 72 12.43 18.73 -6.57
C ASP A 72 13.13 18.67 -5.20
N MET A 73 12.77 17.67 -4.41
CA MET A 73 13.27 17.48 -3.05
C MET A 73 14.79 17.21 -3.02
N THR A 74 15.34 16.64 -4.08
CA THR A 74 16.78 16.27 -4.16
C THR A 74 17.70 17.48 -4.24
N LYS A 75 17.17 18.61 -4.76
CA LYS A 75 17.90 19.87 -4.95
C LYS A 75 17.79 20.83 -3.78
N LEU A 76 16.92 20.53 -2.80
CA LEU A 76 16.68 21.43 -1.67
C LEU A 76 17.87 21.46 -0.70
N SER A 77 18.17 22.63 -0.18
CA SER A 77 19.03 22.79 1.00
C SER A 77 18.39 22.16 2.24
N VAL A 78 19.19 21.90 3.27
CA VAL A 78 18.68 21.30 4.54
C VAL A 78 17.55 22.13 5.16
N LYS A 79 17.62 23.46 5.06
CA LYS A 79 16.59 24.37 5.60
C LYS A 79 15.29 24.29 4.78
N GLU A 80 15.40 24.28 3.47
CA GLU A 80 14.26 24.15 2.56
C GLU A 80 13.63 22.78 2.66
N LEU A 81 14.43 21.71 2.76
CA LEU A 81 13.96 20.34 2.95
C LEU A 81 13.15 20.18 4.24
N ARG A 82 13.63 20.77 5.37
CA ARG A 82 12.85 20.80 6.62
C ARG A 82 11.50 21.50 6.45
N LYS A 83 11.46 22.55 5.64
CA LYS A 83 10.21 23.28 5.34
C LYS A 83 9.29 22.43 4.42
N ALA A 84 9.85 21.79 3.40
CA ALA A 84 9.09 20.95 2.47
C ALA A 84 8.50 19.70 3.16
N ARG A 85 9.21 19.13 4.15
CA ARG A 85 8.72 18.00 4.94
C ARG A 85 7.49 18.28 5.80
N LYS A 86 7.01 19.53 5.89
CA LYS A 86 5.70 19.81 6.51
C LYS A 86 4.55 19.29 5.65
N ASP A 87 4.75 19.28 4.33
CA ASP A 87 3.76 18.84 3.36
C ASP A 87 3.77 17.30 3.18
N ILE A 88 4.76 16.60 3.80
CA ILE A 88 4.92 15.14 3.71
C ILE A 88 5.09 14.58 5.12
N SER A 89 4.13 13.82 5.59
CA SER A 89 4.23 13.14 6.87
C SER A 89 4.45 11.64 6.69
N MET A 90 5.01 10.99 7.71
CA MET A 90 5.30 9.57 7.67
C MET A 90 4.79 8.86 8.92
N ILE A 91 4.11 7.75 8.72
CA ILE A 91 3.72 6.79 9.74
C ILE A 91 4.67 5.60 9.62
N PHE A 92 5.33 5.26 10.72
CA PHE A 92 6.34 4.21 10.79
C PHE A 92 5.75 2.90 11.32
N GLN A 93 6.34 1.80 10.96
CA GLN A 93 5.99 0.45 11.38
C GLN A 93 5.87 0.29 12.91
N SER A 94 6.77 0.89 13.67
CA SER A 94 6.84 0.79 15.14
C SER A 94 6.17 1.95 15.88
N PHE A 95 5.19 2.65 15.26
CA PHE A 95 4.47 3.83 15.78
C PHE A 95 5.38 5.03 16.09
N ASN A 96 6.58 4.82 16.61
CA ASN A 96 7.59 5.82 16.98
C ASN A 96 7.01 6.96 17.85
N LEU A 97 6.15 6.61 18.81
CA LEU A 97 5.61 7.56 19.77
C LEU A 97 6.67 7.94 20.81
N LEU A 98 6.61 9.19 21.24
CA LEU A 98 7.44 9.69 22.34
C LEU A 98 6.88 9.12 23.65
N MET A 99 7.56 8.15 24.21
CA MET A 99 7.07 7.34 25.35
C MET A 99 6.83 8.15 26.60
N GLN A 100 7.56 9.27 26.78
CA GLN A 100 7.46 10.18 27.94
C GLN A 100 6.44 11.31 27.72
N ARG A 101 5.72 11.32 26.60
CA ARG A 101 4.69 12.30 26.26
C ARG A 101 3.32 11.63 26.21
N THR A 102 2.28 12.36 26.61
CA THR A 102 0.89 11.90 26.47
C THR A 102 0.50 11.79 24.99
N ALA A 103 -0.66 11.18 24.68
CA ALA A 103 -1.22 11.13 23.33
C ALA A 103 -1.38 12.55 22.76
N LEU A 104 -1.94 13.48 23.54
CA LEU A 104 -2.08 14.89 23.18
C LEU A 104 -0.72 15.51 22.84
N ASP A 105 0.28 15.33 23.70
CA ASP A 105 1.61 15.94 23.51
C ASP A 105 2.41 15.31 22.37
N ASN A 106 2.16 14.02 22.07
CA ASN A 106 2.68 13.41 20.85
C ASN A 106 2.17 14.10 19.59
N ILE A 107 0.88 14.45 19.56
CA ILE A 107 0.26 15.14 18.40
C ILE A 107 0.68 16.61 18.36
N CYS A 108 0.86 17.27 19.50
CA CYS A 108 1.36 18.62 19.58
C CYS A 108 2.81 18.76 19.07
N PHE A 109 3.63 17.71 19.18
CA PHE A 109 5.06 17.76 18.92
C PHE A 109 5.45 18.30 17.53
N PRO A 110 4.86 17.84 16.40
CA PRO A 110 5.14 18.42 15.09
C PRO A 110 4.79 19.92 15.02
N LEU A 111 3.72 20.33 15.67
CA LEU A 111 3.28 21.72 15.73
C LEU A 111 4.24 22.60 16.53
N GLU A 112 4.80 22.07 17.62
CA GLU A 112 5.86 22.73 18.41
C GLU A 112 7.11 22.97 17.53
N LEU A 113 7.52 21.97 16.75
CA LEU A 113 8.71 22.08 15.86
C LEU A 113 8.56 23.16 14.78
N VAL A 114 7.31 23.44 14.36
CA VAL A 114 7.05 24.51 13.38
C VAL A 114 6.73 25.86 14.02
N GLY A 115 6.81 25.96 15.35
CA GLY A 115 6.61 27.21 16.10
C GLY A 115 5.15 27.61 16.31
N THR A 116 4.20 26.65 16.23
CA THR A 116 2.79 26.91 16.50
C THR A 116 2.59 27.23 17.99
N PRO A 117 1.89 28.32 18.36
CA PRO A 117 1.57 28.63 19.74
C PRO A 117 0.87 27.48 20.45
N ARG A 118 1.26 27.19 21.71
CA ARG A 118 0.78 26.03 22.48
C ARG A 118 -0.73 25.91 22.51
N ALA A 119 -1.47 27.00 22.70
CA ALA A 119 -2.92 26.98 22.73
C ALA A 119 -3.53 26.48 21.41
N LYS A 120 -2.98 26.92 20.27
CA LYS A 120 -3.41 26.45 18.94
C LYS A 120 -3.02 24.99 18.70
N ALA A 121 -1.79 24.61 19.11
CA ALA A 121 -1.34 23.22 19.00
C ALA A 121 -2.23 22.26 19.81
N VAL A 122 -2.60 22.63 21.04
CA VAL A 122 -3.51 21.83 21.88
C VAL A 122 -4.92 21.74 21.27
N ALA A 123 -5.47 22.84 20.76
CA ALA A 123 -6.78 22.84 20.10
C ALA A 123 -6.76 21.88 18.89
N ARG A 124 -5.78 22.01 18.00
CA ARG A 124 -5.62 21.12 16.83
C ARG A 124 -5.42 19.66 17.23
N ALA A 125 -4.61 19.39 18.25
CA ALA A 125 -4.38 18.04 18.71
C ALA A 125 -5.64 17.37 19.28
N LYS A 126 -6.52 18.12 19.95
CA LYS A 126 -7.82 17.62 20.43
C LYS A 126 -8.74 17.27 19.26
N GLU A 127 -8.87 18.15 18.25
CA GLU A 127 -9.64 17.87 17.04
C GLU A 127 -9.17 16.59 16.35
N LEU A 128 -7.85 16.39 16.25
CA LEU A 128 -7.28 15.19 15.65
C LEU A 128 -7.49 13.93 16.53
N LEU A 129 -7.45 14.05 17.84
CA LEU A 129 -7.80 12.93 18.75
C LEU A 129 -9.26 12.53 18.59
N ASP A 130 -10.17 13.49 18.47
CA ASP A 130 -11.58 13.22 18.21
C ASP A 130 -11.78 12.57 16.85
N LEU A 131 -11.08 13.07 15.81
CA LEU A 131 -11.12 12.53 14.45
C LEU A 131 -10.70 11.06 14.39
N VAL A 132 -9.70 10.65 15.19
CA VAL A 132 -9.25 9.24 15.26
C VAL A 132 -9.97 8.43 16.35
N GLY A 133 -11.02 8.97 17.01
CA GLY A 133 -11.84 8.30 18.01
C GLY A 133 -11.14 8.11 19.37
N LEU A 134 -10.20 8.99 19.73
CA LEU A 134 -9.41 8.92 20.97
C LEU A 134 -9.51 10.17 21.85
N GLY A 135 -10.57 10.98 21.73
CA GLY A 135 -10.75 12.21 22.52
C GLY A 135 -10.66 11.98 24.03
N ASN A 136 -11.19 10.85 24.53
CA ASN A 136 -11.12 10.46 25.94
C ASN A 136 -9.75 9.91 26.38
N ARG A 137 -8.76 9.80 25.50
CA ARG A 137 -7.41 9.28 25.75
C ARG A 137 -6.31 10.34 25.66
N ALA A 138 -6.66 11.62 25.59
CA ALA A 138 -5.70 12.72 25.44
C ALA A 138 -4.56 12.71 26.46
N GLY A 139 -4.85 12.38 27.72
CA GLY A 139 -3.87 12.29 28.82
C GLY A 139 -3.14 10.95 28.95
N ALA A 140 -3.47 9.95 28.14
CA ALA A 140 -2.85 8.63 28.24
C ALA A 140 -1.42 8.65 27.66
N TYR A 141 -0.51 7.94 28.32
CA TYR A 141 0.84 7.69 27.82
C TYR A 141 0.84 6.49 26.85
N PRO A 142 1.81 6.38 25.92
CA PRO A 142 1.86 5.26 24.99
C PRO A 142 1.84 3.87 25.65
N ALA A 143 2.42 3.73 26.84
CA ALA A 143 2.39 2.46 27.60
C ALA A 143 0.97 2.05 28.04
N GLN A 144 0.03 2.98 28.08
CA GLN A 144 -1.36 2.77 28.50
C GLN A 144 -2.33 2.55 27.32
N LEU A 145 -1.78 2.53 26.09
CA LEU A 145 -2.54 2.41 24.84
C LEU A 145 -2.35 1.03 24.22
N SER A 146 -3.41 0.46 23.65
CA SER A 146 -3.31 -0.73 22.79
C SER A 146 -2.54 -0.44 21.51
N GLY A 147 -2.14 -1.47 20.76
CA GLY A 147 -1.45 -1.31 19.47
C GLY A 147 -2.24 -0.44 18.49
N GLY A 148 -3.52 -0.72 18.30
CA GLY A 148 -4.41 0.09 17.44
C GLY A 148 -4.58 1.52 17.93
N GLN A 149 -4.66 1.76 19.25
CA GLN A 149 -4.71 3.11 19.81
C GLN A 149 -3.39 3.88 19.57
N LYS A 150 -2.23 3.22 19.75
CA LYS A 150 -0.93 3.82 19.40
C LYS A 150 -0.86 4.20 17.93
N GLN A 151 -1.37 3.35 17.04
CA GLN A 151 -1.42 3.63 15.61
C GLN A 151 -2.32 4.83 15.29
N ARG A 152 -3.51 4.91 15.89
CA ARG A 152 -4.39 6.07 15.76
C ARG A 152 -3.75 7.36 16.24
N VAL A 153 -2.99 7.35 17.35
CA VAL A 153 -2.20 8.51 17.81
C VAL A 153 -1.09 8.85 16.81
N ALA A 154 -0.40 7.85 16.22
CA ALA A 154 0.63 8.07 15.21
C ALA A 154 0.05 8.70 13.94
N ILE A 155 -1.15 8.26 13.49
CA ILE A 155 -1.89 8.85 12.39
C ILE A 155 -2.27 10.32 12.70
N ALA A 156 -2.87 10.56 13.86
CA ALA A 156 -3.23 11.92 14.29
C ALA A 156 -2.01 12.85 14.36
N ARG A 157 -0.88 12.35 14.88
CA ARG A 157 0.39 13.09 14.90
C ARG A 157 0.88 13.41 13.49
N ALA A 158 0.76 12.47 12.55
CA ALA A 158 1.18 12.68 11.16
C ALA A 158 0.31 13.74 10.46
N LEU A 159 -0.96 13.86 10.82
CA LEU A 159 -1.90 14.85 10.29
C LEU A 159 -1.78 16.24 10.95
N ALA A 160 -0.99 16.38 12.00
CA ALA A 160 -0.97 17.62 12.80
C ALA A 160 -0.60 18.87 12.00
N THR A 161 0.28 18.74 11.00
CA THR A 161 0.76 19.84 10.15
C THR A 161 -0.03 20.02 8.86
N ASP A 162 -1.18 19.37 8.71
CA ASP A 162 -2.01 19.37 7.49
C ASP A 162 -1.21 18.97 6.23
N PRO A 163 -0.59 17.77 6.22
CA PRO A 163 0.26 17.35 5.11
C PRO A 163 -0.59 17.07 3.86
N LYS A 164 0.01 17.28 2.69
CA LYS A 164 -0.57 16.87 1.39
C LYS A 164 -0.38 15.39 1.10
N VAL A 165 0.69 14.81 1.64
CA VAL A 165 1.09 13.42 1.44
C VAL A 165 1.33 12.73 2.78
N LEU A 166 0.76 11.54 2.93
CA LEU A 166 0.94 10.65 4.06
C LEU A 166 1.62 9.36 3.58
N LEU A 167 2.85 9.12 4.02
CA LEU A 167 3.61 7.92 3.72
C LEU A 167 3.42 6.91 4.87
N CYS A 168 2.91 5.72 4.57
CA CYS A 168 2.63 4.66 5.55
C CYS A 168 3.59 3.48 5.34
N ASP A 169 4.68 3.41 6.13
CA ASP A 169 5.67 2.33 6.06
C ASP A 169 5.24 1.17 6.96
N GLU A 170 4.64 0.13 6.36
CA GLU A 170 4.12 -1.06 7.06
C GLU A 170 3.25 -0.73 8.29
N ALA A 171 2.40 0.29 8.17
CA ALA A 171 1.64 0.88 9.26
C ALA A 171 0.68 -0.08 9.99
N THR A 172 0.43 -1.28 9.47
CA THR A 172 -0.49 -2.28 10.03
C THR A 172 0.18 -3.60 10.38
N SER A 173 1.48 -3.79 10.08
CA SER A 173 2.17 -5.08 10.23
C SER A 173 2.27 -5.61 11.68
N ALA A 174 2.18 -4.72 12.67
CA ALA A 174 2.24 -5.05 14.09
C ALA A 174 0.84 -5.19 14.75
N LEU A 175 -0.24 -5.21 13.95
CA LEU A 175 -1.62 -5.23 14.42
C LEU A 175 -2.30 -6.57 14.08
N ASP A 176 -3.30 -6.93 14.88
CA ASP A 176 -4.19 -8.05 14.56
C ASP A 176 -5.08 -7.71 13.35
N PRO A 177 -5.67 -8.72 12.66
CA PRO A 177 -6.45 -8.49 11.45
C PRO A 177 -7.63 -7.53 11.62
N THR A 178 -8.38 -7.63 12.74
CA THR A 178 -9.54 -6.77 13.00
C THR A 178 -9.12 -5.32 13.20
N THR A 179 -8.06 -5.11 13.97
CA THR A 179 -7.48 -3.77 14.18
C THR A 179 -6.92 -3.21 12.88
N THR A 180 -6.28 -4.07 12.05
CA THR A 180 -5.79 -3.68 10.72
C THR A 180 -6.91 -3.10 9.87
N LEU A 181 -8.03 -3.81 9.68
CA LEU A 181 -9.18 -3.30 8.91
C LEU A 181 -9.66 -1.95 9.44
N SER A 182 -9.82 -1.82 10.77
CA SER A 182 -10.22 -0.55 11.40
C SER A 182 -9.25 0.62 11.15
N ILE A 183 -7.96 0.36 10.98
CA ILE A 183 -6.96 1.38 10.62
C ILE A 183 -7.02 1.70 9.13
N LEU A 184 -7.27 0.70 8.26
CA LEU A 184 -7.43 0.91 6.83
C LEU A 184 -8.68 1.74 6.53
N ASP A 185 -9.82 1.43 7.19
CA ASP A 185 -11.05 2.23 7.10
C ASP A 185 -10.80 3.69 7.52
N LEU A 186 -10.08 3.89 8.63
CA LEU A 186 -9.71 5.23 9.07
C LEU A 186 -8.86 5.96 8.02
N LEU A 187 -7.88 5.33 7.41
CA LEU A 187 -7.05 5.94 6.36
C LEU A 187 -7.89 6.30 5.12
N LYS A 188 -8.82 5.43 4.73
CA LYS A 188 -9.76 5.66 3.61
C LYS A 188 -10.68 6.87 3.92
N GLU A 189 -11.23 6.92 5.13
CA GLU A 189 -12.05 8.04 5.59
C GLU A 189 -11.26 9.38 5.61
N LEU A 190 -10.03 9.36 6.10
CA LEU A 190 -9.15 10.53 6.14
C LEU A 190 -8.78 11.01 4.73
N ASN A 191 -8.48 10.09 3.80
CA ASN A 191 -8.23 10.42 2.41
C ASN A 191 -9.45 11.12 1.79
N GLN A 192 -10.65 10.55 1.97
CA GLN A 192 -11.89 11.11 1.41
C GLN A 192 -12.26 12.47 2.02
N LYS A 193 -12.14 12.62 3.36
CA LYS A 193 -12.53 13.84 4.07
C LYS A 193 -11.54 15.00 3.90
N LEU A 194 -10.23 14.68 3.90
CA LEU A 194 -9.17 15.68 3.91
C LEU A 194 -8.51 15.86 2.55
N GLY A 195 -8.77 14.98 1.58
CA GLY A 195 -8.13 14.99 0.27
C GLY A 195 -6.62 14.68 0.33
N VAL A 196 -6.12 14.13 1.45
CA VAL A 196 -4.72 13.79 1.62
C VAL A 196 -4.35 12.60 0.74
N THR A 197 -3.25 12.71 0.00
CA THR A 197 -2.70 11.58 -0.77
C THR A 197 -2.04 10.58 0.19
N VAL A 198 -2.32 9.30 0.04
CA VAL A 198 -1.76 8.26 0.92
C VAL A 198 -0.91 7.31 0.09
N VAL A 199 0.33 7.05 0.52
CA VAL A 199 1.20 6.00 -0.06
C VAL A 199 1.36 4.92 0.98
N VAL A 200 0.88 3.71 0.69
CA VAL A 200 0.90 2.56 1.60
C VAL A 200 1.97 1.58 1.14
N ILE A 201 2.93 1.32 2.01
CA ILE A 201 3.94 0.28 1.81
C ILE A 201 3.56 -0.94 2.64
N THR A 202 3.50 -2.09 2.00
CA THR A 202 3.15 -3.35 2.67
C THR A 202 3.74 -4.55 1.92
N HIS A 203 3.78 -5.69 2.57
CA HIS A 203 4.00 -7.00 1.94
C HIS A 203 2.71 -7.83 1.88
N GLN A 204 1.57 -7.25 2.32
CA GLN A 204 0.28 -7.91 2.43
C GLN A 204 -0.63 -7.45 1.30
N MET A 205 -0.99 -8.37 0.40
CA MET A 205 -1.82 -8.07 -0.76
C MET A 205 -3.24 -7.65 -0.38
N ASN A 206 -3.79 -8.21 0.71
CA ASN A 206 -5.11 -7.84 1.24
C ASN A 206 -5.20 -6.37 1.68
N VAL A 207 -4.10 -5.76 2.12
CA VAL A 207 -4.07 -4.32 2.46
C VAL A 207 -4.18 -3.47 1.19
N ILE A 208 -3.49 -3.88 0.12
CA ILE A 208 -3.57 -3.20 -1.20
C ILE A 208 -4.99 -3.27 -1.75
N GLU A 209 -5.58 -4.46 -1.71
CA GLU A 209 -6.95 -4.75 -2.17
C GLU A 209 -8.00 -3.88 -1.45
N GLU A 210 -7.83 -3.72 -0.13
CA GLU A 210 -8.82 -3.05 0.71
C GLU A 210 -8.92 -1.53 0.46
N ILE A 211 -7.79 -0.84 0.24
CA ILE A 211 -7.82 0.63 0.23
C ILE A 211 -7.13 1.29 -0.97
N CYS A 212 -6.30 0.59 -1.74
CA CYS A 212 -5.52 1.24 -2.79
C CYS A 212 -6.28 1.34 -4.11
N HIS A 213 -6.06 2.42 -4.87
CA HIS A 213 -6.60 2.59 -6.22
C HIS A 213 -5.65 2.03 -7.27
N ARG A 214 -4.36 2.29 -7.10
CA ARG A 214 -3.26 1.83 -7.96
C ARG A 214 -2.16 1.26 -7.10
N VAL A 215 -1.35 0.38 -7.69
CA VAL A 215 -0.25 -0.29 -6.98
C VAL A 215 0.96 -0.43 -7.89
N ALA A 216 2.16 -0.30 -7.31
CA ALA A 216 3.42 -0.69 -7.91
C ALA A 216 3.97 -1.92 -7.18
N ILE A 217 4.34 -2.93 -7.94
CA ILE A 217 5.04 -4.12 -7.45
C ILE A 217 6.54 -3.86 -7.58
N LEU A 218 7.21 -3.88 -6.43
CA LEU A 218 8.66 -3.73 -6.35
C LEU A 218 9.31 -5.10 -6.19
N ASP A 219 10.27 -5.41 -7.04
CA ASP A 219 11.05 -6.63 -6.99
C ASP A 219 12.53 -6.34 -7.21
N HIS A 220 13.40 -6.84 -6.32
CA HIS A 220 14.86 -6.64 -6.40
C HIS A 220 15.30 -5.21 -6.74
N GLY A 221 14.62 -4.20 -6.17
CA GLY A 221 14.97 -2.79 -6.33
C GLY A 221 14.45 -2.14 -7.60
N VAL A 222 13.65 -2.83 -8.43
CA VAL A 222 13.01 -2.27 -9.64
C VAL A 222 11.49 -2.30 -9.53
N VAL A 223 10.79 -1.43 -10.25
CA VAL A 223 9.34 -1.52 -10.43
C VAL A 223 9.07 -2.58 -11.49
N ALA A 224 8.66 -3.77 -11.05
CA ALA A 224 8.37 -4.89 -11.94
C ALA A 224 7.04 -4.70 -12.68
N GLU A 225 6.05 -4.12 -12.01
CA GLU A 225 4.71 -3.91 -12.56
C GLU A 225 4.01 -2.76 -11.84
N GLN A 226 3.21 -1.98 -12.58
CA GLN A 226 2.40 -0.90 -12.02
C GLN A 226 1.12 -0.75 -12.82
N ASP A 227 -0.03 -0.80 -12.11
CA ASP A 227 -1.34 -0.61 -12.73
C ASP A 227 -2.41 -0.28 -11.66
N THR A 228 -3.69 -0.22 -12.05
CA THR A 228 -4.81 -0.25 -11.11
C THR A 228 -4.79 -1.56 -10.33
N VAL A 229 -5.32 -1.54 -9.10
CA VAL A 229 -5.44 -2.75 -8.28
C VAL A 229 -6.27 -3.81 -9.01
N GLU A 230 -7.36 -3.41 -9.68
CA GLU A 230 -8.20 -4.29 -10.47
C GLU A 230 -7.43 -5.02 -11.59
N GLU A 231 -6.58 -4.31 -12.37
CA GLU A 231 -5.78 -4.92 -13.43
C GLU A 231 -4.72 -5.88 -12.89
N ILE A 232 -4.02 -5.49 -11.81
CA ILE A 232 -3.01 -6.36 -11.18
C ILE A 232 -3.63 -7.65 -10.65
N PHE A 233 -4.85 -7.59 -10.09
CA PHE A 233 -5.52 -8.78 -9.57
C PHE A 233 -6.11 -9.67 -10.66
N SER A 234 -6.64 -9.09 -11.73
CA SER A 234 -7.26 -9.84 -12.83
C SER A 234 -6.25 -10.42 -13.80
N ASN A 235 -5.14 -9.69 -14.07
CA ASN A 235 -4.20 -10.01 -15.12
C ASN A 235 -2.74 -9.65 -14.76
N PRO A 236 -2.15 -10.27 -13.71
CA PRO A 236 -0.77 -10.01 -13.34
C PRO A 236 0.19 -10.45 -14.45
N LYS A 237 1.00 -9.50 -14.94
CA LYS A 237 1.86 -9.66 -16.12
C LYS A 237 3.20 -10.32 -15.78
N THR A 238 3.70 -10.09 -14.56
CA THR A 238 5.00 -10.56 -14.10
C THR A 238 4.90 -11.80 -13.21
N ASP A 239 6.01 -12.56 -13.07
CA ASP A 239 6.04 -13.73 -12.18
C ASP A 239 5.85 -13.32 -10.73
N ILE A 240 6.47 -12.22 -10.30
CA ILE A 240 6.30 -11.69 -8.96
C ILE A 240 4.85 -11.21 -8.73
N GLY A 241 4.22 -10.58 -9.72
CA GLY A 241 2.80 -10.22 -9.68
C GLY A 241 1.92 -11.44 -9.47
N ARG A 242 2.13 -12.49 -10.26
CA ARG A 242 1.42 -13.78 -10.11
C ARG A 242 1.66 -14.40 -8.73
N GLN A 243 2.87 -14.39 -8.22
CA GLN A 243 3.21 -14.92 -6.90
C GLN A 243 2.52 -14.17 -5.76
N LEU A 244 2.43 -12.84 -5.85
CA LEU A 244 1.79 -12.01 -4.83
C LEU A 244 0.27 -12.12 -4.87
N VAL A 245 -0.33 -12.14 -6.06
CA VAL A 245 -1.79 -12.24 -6.24
C VAL A 245 -2.29 -13.66 -5.90
N TYR A 246 -1.53 -14.69 -6.29
CA TYR A 246 -1.90 -16.09 -6.12
C TYR A 246 -0.87 -16.88 -5.29
N PRO A 247 -0.67 -16.54 -4.00
CA PRO A 247 0.38 -17.15 -3.17
C PRO A 247 0.20 -18.67 -2.98
N ASN A 248 -1.04 -19.15 -3.04
CA ASN A 248 -1.40 -20.56 -2.97
C ASN A 248 -1.82 -21.13 -4.34
N GLY A 249 -1.58 -20.38 -5.42
CA GLY A 249 -1.96 -20.78 -6.76
C GLY A 249 -1.38 -22.15 -7.09
N VAL A 250 -2.21 -23.06 -7.59
CA VAL A 250 -1.74 -24.34 -8.11
C VAL A 250 -0.66 -24.01 -9.15
N ARG A 251 0.54 -24.52 -8.94
CA ARG A 251 1.63 -24.42 -9.92
C ARG A 251 1.18 -25.15 -11.18
N ILE A 252 0.71 -24.37 -12.15
CA ILE A 252 0.23 -24.92 -13.45
C ILE A 252 1.33 -25.73 -14.10
N ASP A 253 2.60 -25.38 -13.85
CA ASP A 253 3.78 -26.08 -14.34
C ASP A 253 3.87 -27.55 -13.87
N GLN A 254 3.09 -27.93 -12.84
CA GLN A 254 3.00 -29.30 -12.32
C GLN A 254 1.79 -30.09 -12.87
N LEU A 255 0.90 -29.43 -13.62
CA LEU A 255 -0.27 -30.04 -14.24
C LEU A 255 -0.04 -30.16 -15.75
N PRO A 256 -0.50 -31.25 -16.40
CA PRO A 256 -0.44 -31.35 -17.87
C PRO A 256 -1.19 -30.16 -18.51
N PRO A 257 -0.51 -29.29 -19.30
CA PRO A 257 -1.13 -28.07 -19.84
C PRO A 257 -2.37 -28.33 -20.68
N ALA A 258 -2.45 -29.50 -21.30
CA ALA A 258 -3.57 -29.92 -22.16
C ALA A 258 -4.86 -30.30 -21.41
N GLN A 259 -4.82 -30.34 -20.07
CA GLN A 259 -5.95 -30.80 -19.23
C GLN A 259 -6.45 -29.76 -18.24
N VAL A 260 -6.02 -28.50 -18.37
CA VAL A 260 -6.39 -27.44 -17.42
C VAL A 260 -6.81 -26.18 -18.15
N ILE A 261 -7.98 -25.67 -17.78
CA ILE A 261 -8.43 -24.32 -18.19
C ILE A 261 -8.32 -23.37 -16.98
N ARG A 262 -7.75 -22.19 -17.20
CA ARG A 262 -7.81 -21.08 -16.26
C ARG A 262 -8.97 -20.18 -16.63
N VAL A 263 -9.88 -19.97 -15.69
CA VAL A 263 -10.96 -18.98 -15.80
C VAL A 263 -10.61 -17.80 -14.91
N ALA A 264 -10.56 -16.59 -15.48
CA ALA A 264 -10.35 -15.35 -14.74
C ALA A 264 -11.70 -14.65 -14.51
N PHE A 265 -11.96 -14.26 -13.27
CA PHE A 265 -13.09 -13.42 -12.89
C PHE A 265 -12.61 -11.98 -12.80
N ASN A 266 -13.22 -11.10 -13.59
CA ASN A 266 -12.87 -9.68 -13.70
C ASN A 266 -13.99 -8.74 -13.20
N GLY A 267 -14.87 -9.26 -12.34
CA GLY A 267 -16.01 -8.51 -11.78
C GLY A 267 -17.24 -8.44 -12.70
N GLY A 268 -17.12 -8.60 -14.01
CA GLY A 268 -18.25 -8.55 -14.96
C GLY A 268 -19.11 -9.80 -14.96
N SER A 269 -18.53 -10.96 -14.68
CA SER A 269 -19.17 -12.29 -14.70
C SER A 269 -19.43 -12.87 -13.30
N SER A 270 -19.48 -12.04 -12.26
CA SER A 270 -19.57 -12.46 -10.85
C SER A 270 -20.81 -13.34 -10.53
N TYR A 271 -21.87 -13.21 -11.30
CA TYR A 271 -23.13 -13.90 -11.06
C TYR A 271 -23.45 -14.98 -12.10
N GLU A 272 -22.56 -15.24 -13.05
CA GLU A 272 -22.75 -16.29 -14.04
C GLU A 272 -22.39 -17.67 -13.44
N PRO A 273 -23.29 -18.64 -13.49
CA PRO A 273 -23.07 -19.97 -12.91
C PRO A 273 -22.21 -20.84 -13.84
N LEU A 274 -20.94 -20.44 -14.05
CA LEU A 274 -20.01 -21.04 -15.02
C LEU A 274 -20.00 -22.59 -14.97
N ILE A 275 -19.82 -23.18 -13.78
CA ILE A 275 -19.74 -24.64 -13.63
C ILE A 275 -21.05 -25.31 -13.99
N ALA A 276 -22.20 -24.70 -13.63
CA ALA A 276 -23.49 -25.20 -13.97
C ALA A 276 -23.75 -25.13 -15.49
N SER A 277 -23.36 -24.01 -16.12
CA SER A 277 -23.50 -23.85 -17.58
C SER A 277 -22.61 -24.85 -18.35
N LEU A 278 -21.36 -25.07 -17.92
CA LEU A 278 -20.51 -26.11 -18.52
C LEU A 278 -21.16 -27.52 -18.43
N ALA A 279 -21.75 -27.85 -17.28
CA ALA A 279 -22.37 -29.15 -17.07
C ALA A 279 -23.70 -29.31 -17.82
N ILE A 280 -24.57 -28.27 -17.84
CA ILE A 280 -25.93 -28.30 -18.37
C ILE A 280 -25.95 -28.01 -19.87
N ASP A 281 -25.28 -26.93 -20.30
CA ASP A 281 -25.38 -26.42 -21.67
C ASP A 281 -24.37 -27.13 -22.59
N CYS A 282 -23.17 -27.43 -22.09
CA CYS A 282 -22.12 -28.13 -22.85
C CYS A 282 -22.08 -29.65 -22.60
N GLY A 283 -22.74 -30.13 -21.54
CA GLY A 283 -22.66 -31.53 -21.12
C GLY A 283 -21.29 -32.00 -20.64
N VAL A 284 -20.43 -31.03 -20.26
CA VAL A 284 -19.03 -31.30 -19.87
C VAL A 284 -18.89 -31.29 -18.35
N LYS A 285 -18.32 -32.36 -17.81
CA LYS A 285 -18.02 -32.48 -16.39
C LYS A 285 -16.58 -31.99 -16.14
N VAL A 286 -16.44 -30.98 -15.31
CA VAL A 286 -15.12 -30.41 -14.94
C VAL A 286 -14.86 -30.57 -13.45
N ASN A 287 -13.60 -30.74 -13.07
CA ASN A 287 -13.16 -30.71 -11.69
C ASN A 287 -12.57 -29.31 -11.36
N ILE A 288 -12.88 -28.78 -10.17
CA ILE A 288 -12.21 -27.61 -9.64
C ILE A 288 -10.88 -28.07 -9.03
N LEU A 289 -9.77 -27.74 -9.68
CA LEU A 289 -8.41 -28.06 -9.22
C LEU A 289 -7.88 -27.01 -8.24
N GLY A 290 -8.40 -25.79 -8.34
CA GLY A 290 -8.09 -24.68 -7.45
C GLY A 290 -9.00 -23.51 -7.74
N ALA A 291 -9.31 -22.72 -6.72
CA ALA A 291 -10.03 -21.47 -6.86
C ALA A 291 -9.49 -20.47 -5.87
N ASP A 292 -9.11 -19.30 -6.35
CA ASP A 292 -8.76 -18.13 -5.54
C ASP A 292 -9.61 -16.97 -6.06
N THR A 293 -10.77 -16.80 -5.44
CA THR A 293 -11.72 -15.76 -5.79
C THR A 293 -11.98 -14.87 -4.59
N ARG A 294 -12.01 -13.57 -4.82
CA ARG A 294 -12.20 -12.54 -3.80
C ARG A 294 -13.34 -11.62 -4.20
N ASN A 295 -14.01 -11.06 -3.21
CA ASN A 295 -15.04 -10.07 -3.43
C ASN A 295 -14.43 -8.68 -3.23
N MET A 296 -14.45 -7.84 -4.28
CA MET A 296 -14.04 -6.44 -4.25
C MET A 296 -15.24 -5.59 -4.68
N ASP A 297 -15.74 -4.75 -3.78
CA ASP A 297 -16.91 -3.89 -3.99
C ASP A 297 -18.14 -4.63 -4.57
N GLY A 298 -18.40 -5.85 -4.06
CA GLY A 298 -19.53 -6.69 -4.48
C GLY A 298 -19.32 -7.47 -5.79
N LYS A 299 -18.11 -7.42 -6.37
CA LYS A 299 -17.75 -8.15 -7.59
C LYS A 299 -16.72 -9.22 -7.29
N ALA A 300 -16.82 -10.38 -7.96
CA ALA A 300 -15.83 -11.44 -7.85
C ALA A 300 -14.65 -11.18 -8.78
N PHE A 301 -13.46 -11.18 -8.20
CA PHE A 301 -12.17 -11.15 -8.90
C PHE A 301 -11.36 -12.38 -8.51
N GLY A 302 -10.49 -12.84 -9.42
CA GLY A 302 -9.61 -13.96 -9.14
C GLY A 302 -9.58 -14.97 -10.26
N THR A 303 -9.13 -16.19 -9.94
CA THR A 303 -9.03 -17.27 -10.92
C THR A 303 -9.57 -18.59 -10.37
N MET A 304 -10.09 -19.40 -11.29
CA MET A 304 -10.44 -20.79 -11.04
C MET A 304 -9.70 -21.67 -12.04
N LEU A 305 -9.13 -22.76 -11.57
CA LEU A 305 -8.50 -23.78 -12.40
C LEU A 305 -9.45 -24.97 -12.52
N LEU A 306 -9.85 -25.27 -13.73
CA LEU A 306 -10.73 -26.39 -14.04
C LEU A 306 -9.94 -27.50 -14.72
N GLY A 307 -10.04 -28.71 -14.20
CA GLY A 307 -9.56 -29.92 -14.87
C GLY A 307 -10.52 -30.34 -15.94
N LEU A 308 -10.00 -30.52 -17.15
CA LEU A 308 -10.78 -31.05 -18.28
C LEU A 308 -10.99 -32.55 -18.16
N PRO A 309 -12.06 -33.12 -18.78
CA PRO A 309 -12.24 -34.53 -18.90
C PRO A 309 -11.07 -35.21 -19.60
N GLU A 310 -10.80 -36.48 -19.25
CA GLU A 310 -9.75 -37.28 -19.91
C GLU A 310 -10.11 -37.64 -21.37
N ASP A 311 -11.42 -37.68 -21.69
CA ASP A 311 -11.88 -37.92 -23.06
C ASP A 311 -11.65 -36.71 -23.96
N PRO A 312 -10.86 -36.84 -25.05
CA PRO A 312 -10.57 -35.70 -25.92
C PRO A 312 -11.80 -35.12 -26.61
N GLY A 313 -12.86 -35.91 -26.82
CA GLY A 313 -14.12 -35.43 -27.41
C GLY A 313 -14.91 -34.54 -26.47
N ASP A 314 -14.88 -34.81 -25.16
CA ASP A 314 -15.51 -34.00 -24.14
C ASP A 314 -14.63 -32.76 -23.77
N ALA A 315 -13.30 -32.88 -23.86
CA ALA A 315 -12.39 -31.76 -23.63
C ALA A 315 -12.44 -30.73 -24.79
N ALA A 316 -12.90 -31.09 -25.99
CA ALA A 316 -12.99 -30.19 -27.14
C ALA A 316 -14.31 -29.40 -27.21
N LYS A 317 -15.32 -29.77 -26.40
CA LYS A 317 -16.61 -29.07 -26.27
C LYS A 317 -16.45 -27.80 -25.42
#